data_d93b470e05922d3c5e96bfa388e523ae
#
_entry.id   d93b470e05922d3c5e96bfa388e523ae
#
_cell.length_a   1.000
_cell.length_b   1.000
_cell.length_c   1.000
_cell.angle_alpha   90.00
_cell.angle_beta   90.00
_cell.angle_gamma   90.00
#
_symmetry.space_group_name_H-M   'P 1'
#
loop_
_entity.id
_entity.type
_entity.pdbx_description
1 polymer ?
#
loop_
_entity_poly.entity_id
_entity_poly.type
_entity_poly.pdbx_seq_one_letter_code
_entity_poly.pdbx_strand_id
1 'polypeptide(L)'
;VYAIAQHAAITGSKDYIAKYGLEVMIAVSRFWSQRVSFSKPKQKYVILGVTGPDEYENNVDNNWYTNYSCVQCLQMTLNYLEIIAGEYPDEYARVRRVTNLRQQEEAERWRDIINRMYLPEDKELGIFVQNDGFLDKELNSTDAIPPEERPINQHWSWDRILRSCYIKQSDVLLGLYPVSYTHLRAHET
;
A
#
# COMPACT_ATOMS: atom_id res chain seq x y z
N VAL A 1 -7.34 0.71 -7.72
CA VAL A 1 -6.35 1.25 -8.67
C VAL A 1 -5.61 0.11 -9.36
N TYR A 2 -5.00 -0.81 -8.62
CA TYR A 2 -4.23 -1.93 -9.18
C TYR A 2 -5.01 -2.73 -10.24
N ALA A 3 -6.24 -3.19 -9.94
CA ALA A 3 -7.05 -3.95 -10.89
C ALA A 3 -7.36 -3.16 -12.18
N ILE A 4 -7.56 -1.85 -12.09
CA ILE A 4 -7.76 -0.96 -13.23
C ILE A 4 -6.51 -0.93 -14.12
N ALA A 5 -5.33 -0.77 -13.50
CA ALA A 5 -4.06 -0.78 -14.22
C ALA A 5 -3.77 -2.15 -14.85
N GLN A 6 -4.04 -3.25 -14.13
CA GLN A 6 -3.89 -4.62 -14.67
C GLN A 6 -4.80 -4.90 -15.87
N HIS A 7 -6.03 -4.40 -15.84
CA HIS A 7 -6.92 -4.51 -17.00
C HIS A 7 -6.28 -3.90 -18.26
N ALA A 8 -5.70 -2.71 -18.15
CA ALA A 8 -5.03 -2.08 -19.29
C ALA A 8 -3.78 -2.86 -19.73
N ALA A 9 -3.01 -3.39 -18.77
CA ALA A 9 -1.83 -4.20 -19.10
C ALA A 9 -2.18 -5.51 -19.82
N ILE A 10 -3.26 -6.18 -19.43
CA ILE A 10 -3.69 -7.45 -20.01
C ILE A 10 -4.34 -7.23 -21.38
N THR A 11 -5.17 -6.20 -21.54
CA THR A 11 -5.89 -5.94 -22.79
C THR A 11 -5.08 -5.15 -23.82
N GLY A 12 -3.98 -4.53 -23.41
CA GLY A 12 -3.21 -3.59 -24.24
C GLY A 12 -3.95 -2.28 -24.55
N SER A 13 -5.14 -2.05 -23.95
CA SER A 13 -5.98 -0.86 -24.18
C SER A 13 -6.12 -0.02 -22.91
N LYS A 14 -5.99 1.28 -23.07
CA LYS A 14 -6.21 2.28 -22.01
C LYS A 14 -7.60 2.93 -22.08
N ASP A 15 -8.44 2.54 -23.05
CA ASP A 15 -9.77 3.13 -23.28
C ASP A 15 -10.64 3.10 -22.02
N TYR A 16 -10.62 1.97 -21.30
CA TYR A 16 -11.36 1.84 -20.04
C TYR A 16 -10.88 2.83 -18.98
N ILE A 17 -9.55 3.03 -18.89
CA ILE A 17 -8.98 4.01 -17.95
C ILE A 17 -9.39 5.42 -18.33
N ALA A 18 -9.28 5.78 -19.60
CA ALA A 18 -9.67 7.10 -20.10
C ALA A 18 -11.13 7.43 -19.83
N LYS A 19 -12.03 6.48 -20.12
CA LYS A 19 -13.48 6.69 -20.02
C LYS A 19 -14.03 6.61 -18.59
N TYR A 20 -13.48 5.74 -17.75
CA TYR A 20 -14.07 5.41 -16.43
C TYR A 20 -13.03 5.30 -15.31
N GLY A 21 -11.91 4.63 -15.57
CA GLY A 21 -10.96 4.23 -14.54
C GLY A 21 -10.25 5.40 -13.85
N LEU A 22 -9.90 6.44 -14.62
CA LEU A 22 -9.13 7.57 -14.10
C LEU A 22 -9.89 8.36 -13.02
N GLU A 23 -11.21 8.49 -13.14
CA GLU A 23 -12.04 9.11 -12.11
C GLU A 23 -11.95 8.35 -10.78
N VAL A 24 -12.01 7.02 -10.83
CA VAL A 24 -11.88 6.16 -9.67
C VAL A 24 -10.48 6.26 -9.08
N MET A 25 -9.44 6.24 -9.92
CA MET A 25 -8.05 6.36 -9.47
C MET A 25 -7.80 7.68 -8.73
N ILE A 26 -8.32 8.79 -9.23
CA ILE A 26 -8.26 10.12 -8.58
C ILE A 26 -8.99 10.08 -7.22
N ALA A 27 -10.20 9.52 -7.17
CA ALA A 27 -10.99 9.45 -5.95
C ALA A 27 -10.27 8.62 -4.85
N VAL A 28 -9.71 7.47 -5.22
CA VAL A 28 -8.94 6.62 -4.29
C VAL A 28 -7.65 7.31 -3.84
N SER A 29 -6.97 8.04 -4.72
CA SER A 29 -5.76 8.83 -4.36
C SER A 29 -6.08 9.95 -3.38
N ARG A 30 -7.22 10.61 -3.54
CA ARG A 30 -7.72 11.62 -2.59
C ARG A 30 -8.02 11.00 -1.23
N PHE A 31 -8.65 9.81 -1.20
CA PHE A 31 -8.86 9.06 0.04
C PHE A 31 -7.53 8.81 0.75
N TRP A 32 -6.52 8.26 0.07
CA TRP A 32 -5.21 8.02 0.66
C TRP A 32 -4.55 9.31 1.15
N SER A 33 -4.62 10.39 0.35
CA SER A 33 -4.06 11.68 0.73
C SER A 33 -4.67 12.27 2.03
N GLN A 34 -5.92 11.92 2.33
CA GLN A 34 -6.61 12.30 3.57
C GLN A 34 -6.36 11.30 4.70
N ARG A 35 -6.13 10.02 4.37
CA ARG A 35 -5.96 8.95 5.36
C ARG A 35 -4.59 8.97 6.04
N VAL A 36 -3.57 9.45 5.36
CA VAL A 36 -2.22 9.56 5.92
C VAL A 36 -2.11 10.70 6.92
N SER A 37 -1.30 10.50 7.96
CA SER A 37 -0.92 11.53 8.92
C SER A 37 0.57 11.84 8.80
N PHE A 38 0.97 13.08 9.03
CA PHE A 38 2.39 13.43 9.06
C PHE A 38 2.95 13.30 10.47
N SER A 39 3.86 12.37 10.66
CA SER A 39 4.57 12.16 11.93
C SER A 39 5.74 13.14 12.04
N LYS A 40 5.65 14.10 12.95
CA LYS A 40 6.76 15.05 13.23
C LYS A 40 8.02 14.34 13.73
N PRO A 41 7.95 13.35 14.66
CA PRO A 41 9.14 12.62 15.11
C PRO A 41 9.83 11.84 13.98
N LYS A 42 9.06 11.17 13.12
CA LYS A 42 9.60 10.37 12.00
C LYS A 42 9.94 11.23 10.78
N GLN A 43 9.43 12.48 10.67
CA GLN A 43 9.49 13.34 9.47
C GLN A 43 8.95 12.62 8.21
N LYS A 44 8.00 11.73 8.39
CA LYS A 44 7.40 10.87 7.34
C LYS A 44 5.88 10.81 7.48
N TYR A 45 5.20 10.42 6.42
CA TYR A 45 3.79 10.07 6.47
C TYR A 45 3.61 8.66 7.04
N VAL A 46 2.58 8.50 7.85
CA VAL A 46 2.24 7.26 8.56
C VAL A 46 0.76 6.94 8.35
N ILE A 47 0.41 5.67 8.44
CA ILE A 47 -0.98 5.20 8.47
C ILE A 47 -1.15 4.40 9.76
N LEU A 48 -2.00 4.90 10.66
CA LEU A 48 -2.20 4.35 11.99
C LEU A 48 -3.51 3.58 12.08
N GLY A 49 -3.57 2.57 12.94
CA GLY A 49 -4.79 1.86 13.26
C GLY A 49 -5.40 1.15 12.06
N VAL A 50 -4.67 0.23 11.44
CA VAL A 50 -5.12 -0.55 10.29
C VAL A 50 -4.99 -2.05 10.55
N THR A 51 -5.73 -2.83 9.76
CA THR A 51 -5.54 -4.27 9.62
C THR A 51 -5.05 -4.52 8.20
N GLY A 52 -3.88 -5.15 8.07
CA GLY A 52 -3.33 -5.56 6.79
C GLY A 52 -4.00 -6.84 6.25
N PRO A 53 -3.45 -7.46 5.19
CA PRO A 53 -3.89 -8.78 4.75
C PRO A 53 -3.79 -9.85 5.82
N ASP A 54 -2.81 -9.75 6.73
CA ASP A 54 -2.69 -10.66 7.86
C ASP A 54 -3.80 -10.43 8.88
N GLU A 55 -4.74 -11.35 8.92
CA GLU A 55 -5.90 -11.28 9.83
C GLU A 55 -5.54 -11.55 11.31
N TYR A 56 -4.30 -11.98 11.60
CA TYR A 56 -3.82 -12.13 12.96
C TYR A 56 -3.34 -10.80 13.56
N GLU A 57 -3.18 -9.77 12.72
CA GLU A 57 -2.79 -8.43 13.12
C GLU A 57 -3.96 -7.46 13.04
N ASN A 58 -4.40 -6.94 14.17
CA ASN A 58 -5.51 -5.98 14.25
C ASN A 58 -5.07 -4.64 14.81
N ASN A 59 -5.54 -3.55 14.20
CA ASN A 59 -5.35 -2.19 14.70
C ASN A 59 -3.87 -1.86 14.94
N VAL A 60 -3.02 -2.24 13.99
CA VAL A 60 -1.59 -1.98 14.01
C VAL A 60 -1.25 -0.66 13.33
N ASP A 61 -0.10 -0.11 13.67
CA ASP A 61 0.41 1.10 13.07
C ASP A 61 1.43 0.77 11.98
N ASN A 62 1.35 1.50 10.87
CA ASN A 62 2.29 1.40 9.77
C ASN A 62 2.46 -0.03 9.23
N ASN A 63 1.34 -0.71 8.97
CA ASN A 63 1.38 -1.97 8.24
C ASN A 63 2.07 -1.76 6.89
N TRP A 64 3.13 -2.51 6.62
CA TRP A 64 3.99 -2.33 5.46
C TRP A 64 3.21 -2.42 4.15
N TYR A 65 2.35 -3.44 4.02
CA TYR A 65 1.50 -3.63 2.83
C TYR A 65 0.58 -2.43 2.59
N THR A 66 -0.06 -1.93 3.65
CA THR A 66 -0.99 -0.80 3.56
C THR A 66 -0.27 0.49 3.14
N ASN A 67 0.87 0.79 3.77
CA ASN A 67 1.67 1.97 3.45
C ASN A 67 2.22 1.89 2.02
N TYR A 68 2.73 0.73 1.62
CA TYR A 68 3.24 0.51 0.28
C TYR A 68 2.13 0.56 -0.78
N SER A 69 0.96 -0.03 -0.51
CA SER A 69 -0.22 0.06 -1.39
C SER A 69 -0.69 1.50 -1.61
N CYS A 70 -0.61 2.34 -0.57
CA CYS A 70 -0.86 3.77 -0.70
C CYS A 70 0.11 4.41 -1.70
N VAL A 71 1.41 4.18 -1.56
CA VAL A 71 2.45 4.68 -2.48
C VAL A 71 2.17 4.24 -3.91
N GLN A 72 1.93 2.94 -4.12
CA GLN A 72 1.65 2.38 -5.46
C GLN A 72 0.39 2.99 -6.09
N CYS A 73 -0.66 3.16 -5.29
CA CYS A 73 -1.91 3.78 -5.74
C CYS A 73 -1.69 5.21 -6.25
N LEU A 74 -0.99 6.03 -5.48
CA LEU A 74 -0.67 7.42 -5.84
C LEU A 74 0.22 7.47 -7.08
N GLN A 75 1.25 6.64 -7.15
CA GLN A 75 2.19 6.59 -8.28
C GLN A 75 1.48 6.16 -9.57
N MET A 76 0.67 5.10 -9.54
CA MET A 76 -0.11 4.65 -10.70
C MET A 76 -1.05 5.75 -11.19
N THR A 77 -1.71 6.46 -10.27
CA THR A 77 -2.62 7.56 -10.64
C THR A 77 -1.87 8.70 -11.32
N LEU A 78 -0.72 9.11 -10.80
CA LEU A 78 0.12 10.13 -11.44
C LEU A 78 0.55 9.71 -12.85
N ASN A 79 1.00 8.46 -13.03
CA ASN A 79 1.42 7.95 -14.33
C ASN A 79 0.26 7.95 -15.33
N TYR A 80 -0.93 7.50 -14.92
CA TYR A 80 -2.08 7.50 -15.84
C TYR A 80 -2.66 8.88 -16.10
N LEU A 81 -2.52 9.84 -15.19
CA LEU A 81 -2.83 11.25 -15.50
C LEU A 81 -1.99 11.77 -16.67
N GLU A 82 -0.70 11.49 -16.69
CA GLU A 82 0.20 11.89 -17.77
C GLU A 82 -0.10 11.16 -19.08
N ILE A 83 -0.29 9.84 -19.02
CA ILE A 83 -0.60 9.01 -20.18
C ILE A 83 -1.93 9.45 -20.83
N ILE A 84 -2.99 9.59 -20.02
CA ILE A 84 -4.32 9.93 -20.55
C ILE A 84 -4.36 11.37 -21.05
N ALA A 85 -3.62 12.30 -20.42
CA ALA A 85 -3.47 13.66 -20.93
C ALA A 85 -2.85 13.70 -22.34
N GLY A 86 -1.88 12.82 -22.62
CA GLY A 86 -1.21 12.75 -23.91
C GLY A 86 -1.97 11.97 -24.98
N GLU A 87 -2.54 10.82 -24.62
CA GLU A 87 -3.16 9.89 -25.58
C GLU A 87 -4.68 10.12 -25.78
N TYR A 88 -5.39 10.66 -24.79
CA TYR A 88 -6.84 10.84 -24.76
C TYR A 88 -7.23 12.24 -24.26
N PRO A 89 -6.83 13.33 -24.94
CA PRO A 89 -6.95 14.70 -24.42
C PRO A 89 -8.40 15.12 -24.13
N ASP A 90 -9.38 14.68 -24.93
CA ASP A 90 -10.80 14.99 -24.73
C ASP A 90 -11.35 14.33 -23.46
N GLU A 91 -11.03 13.06 -23.25
CA GLU A 91 -11.42 12.33 -22.04
C GLU A 91 -10.71 12.90 -20.80
N TYR A 92 -9.45 13.28 -20.92
CA TYR A 92 -8.74 13.94 -19.87
C TYR A 92 -9.39 15.26 -19.48
N ALA A 93 -9.78 16.10 -20.44
CA ALA A 93 -10.50 17.34 -20.20
C ALA A 93 -11.86 17.09 -19.50
N ARG A 94 -12.58 16.02 -19.92
CA ARG A 94 -13.82 15.59 -19.27
C ARG A 94 -13.55 15.20 -17.81
N VAL A 95 -12.59 14.33 -17.56
CA VAL A 95 -12.24 13.84 -16.22
C VAL A 95 -11.85 15.03 -15.30
N ARG A 96 -11.01 15.94 -15.77
CA ARG A 96 -10.64 17.13 -15.01
C ARG A 96 -11.86 17.96 -14.56
N ARG A 97 -12.83 18.11 -15.47
CA ARG A 97 -14.06 18.86 -15.19
C ARG A 97 -14.95 18.14 -14.16
N VAL A 98 -15.22 16.84 -14.39
CA VAL A 98 -16.15 16.10 -13.51
C VAL A 98 -15.59 15.83 -12.13
N THR A 99 -14.27 15.66 -12.01
CA THR A 99 -13.61 15.46 -10.73
C THR A 99 -13.17 16.76 -10.05
N ASN A 100 -13.29 17.91 -10.75
CA ASN A 100 -12.73 19.18 -10.30
C ASN A 100 -11.25 19.03 -9.88
N LEU A 101 -10.45 18.38 -10.73
CA LEU A 101 -9.07 18.06 -10.44
C LEU A 101 -8.20 19.33 -10.40
N ARG A 102 -7.61 19.60 -9.25
CA ARG A 102 -6.56 20.63 -9.06
C ARG A 102 -5.20 19.99 -9.28
N GLN A 103 -4.92 19.68 -10.56
CA GLN A 103 -3.82 18.78 -10.95
C GLN A 103 -2.48 19.11 -10.32
N GLN A 104 -2.03 20.35 -10.36
CA GLN A 104 -0.72 20.72 -9.82
C GLN A 104 -0.68 20.50 -8.31
N GLU A 105 -1.62 21.04 -7.57
CA GLU A 105 -1.67 20.97 -6.11
C GLU A 105 -1.80 19.51 -5.62
N GLU A 106 -2.72 18.74 -6.24
CA GLU A 106 -2.94 17.35 -5.85
C GLU A 106 -1.74 16.47 -6.22
N ALA A 107 -1.14 16.67 -7.39
CA ALA A 107 0.05 15.92 -7.80
C ALA A 107 1.28 16.23 -6.92
N GLU A 108 1.49 17.48 -6.54
CA GLU A 108 2.56 17.87 -5.59
C GLU A 108 2.35 17.18 -4.23
N ARG A 109 1.12 17.20 -3.72
CA ARG A 109 0.76 16.53 -2.47
C ARG A 109 0.99 15.02 -2.54
N TRP A 110 0.58 14.37 -3.65
CA TRP A 110 0.76 12.93 -3.82
C TRP A 110 2.24 12.54 -3.95
N ARG A 111 3.04 13.31 -4.70
CA ARG A 111 4.50 13.11 -4.78
C ARG A 111 5.17 13.26 -3.40
N ASP A 112 4.74 14.23 -2.63
CA ASP A 112 5.25 14.43 -1.28
C ASP A 112 4.95 13.22 -0.36
N ILE A 113 3.74 12.66 -0.44
CA ILE A 113 3.39 11.44 0.30
C ILE A 113 4.22 10.25 -0.18
N ILE A 114 4.37 10.04 -1.49
CA ILE A 114 5.17 8.96 -2.08
C ILE A 114 6.60 9.02 -1.54
N ASN A 115 7.24 10.19 -1.63
CA ASN A 115 8.64 10.35 -1.27
C ASN A 115 8.91 10.24 0.23
N ARG A 116 7.90 10.50 1.07
CA ARG A 116 8.05 10.52 2.53
C ARG A 116 7.18 9.50 3.25
N MET A 117 6.61 8.52 2.56
CA MET A 117 5.90 7.43 3.24
C MET A 117 6.86 6.63 4.11
N TYR A 118 6.43 6.34 5.33
CA TYR A 118 7.16 5.46 6.23
C TYR A 118 6.86 4.00 5.87
N LEU A 119 7.91 3.27 5.58
CA LEU A 119 7.88 1.82 5.41
C LEU A 119 8.71 1.22 6.53
N PRO A 120 8.13 0.41 7.42
CA PRO A 120 8.87 -0.22 8.50
C PRO A 120 10.00 -1.11 7.97
N GLU A 121 11.21 -0.88 8.47
CA GLU A 121 12.40 -1.66 8.12
C GLU A 121 13.28 -1.84 9.36
N ASP A 122 13.97 -2.96 9.42
CA ASP A 122 15.09 -3.17 10.32
C ASP A 122 16.38 -3.18 9.49
N LYS A 123 17.21 -2.17 9.71
CA LYS A 123 18.45 -1.98 8.93
C LYS A 123 19.57 -2.94 9.32
N GLU A 124 19.58 -3.41 10.57
CA GLU A 124 20.59 -4.34 11.05
C GLU A 124 20.34 -5.73 10.47
N LEU A 125 19.08 -6.15 10.43
CA LEU A 125 18.67 -7.39 9.81
C LEU A 125 18.53 -7.30 8.29
N GLY A 126 18.47 -6.09 7.72
CA GLY A 126 18.27 -5.87 6.28
C GLY A 126 16.90 -6.34 5.77
N ILE A 127 15.85 -6.21 6.58
CA ILE A 127 14.50 -6.68 6.25
C ILE A 127 13.45 -5.59 6.37
N PHE A 128 12.38 -5.71 5.57
CA PHE A 128 11.14 -5.00 5.85
C PHE A 128 10.38 -5.67 6.99
N VAL A 129 9.79 -4.86 7.86
CA VAL A 129 9.03 -5.32 9.02
C VAL A 129 7.53 -5.19 8.73
N GLN A 130 6.72 -6.16 9.17
CA GLN A 130 5.30 -6.22 8.83
C GLN A 130 4.52 -4.99 9.30
N ASN A 131 4.83 -4.46 10.49
CA ASN A 131 4.23 -3.27 11.10
C ASN A 131 5.11 -2.76 12.25
N ASP A 132 4.84 -1.58 12.79
CA ASP A 132 5.51 -1.10 13.98
C ASP A 132 5.34 -2.09 15.14
N GLY A 133 6.42 -2.37 15.87
CA GLY A 133 6.42 -3.27 17.03
C GLY A 133 6.36 -4.78 16.72
N PHE A 134 6.41 -5.19 15.43
CA PHE A 134 6.35 -6.61 15.11
C PHE A 134 7.52 -7.42 15.69
N LEU A 135 8.71 -6.85 15.73
CA LEU A 135 9.91 -7.52 16.29
C LEU A 135 9.96 -7.54 17.82
N ASP A 136 9.05 -6.81 18.50
CA ASP A 136 8.91 -6.86 19.97
C ASP A 136 8.08 -8.07 20.43
N LYS A 137 7.52 -8.83 19.50
CA LYS A 137 6.68 -9.99 19.80
C LYS A 137 7.51 -11.21 20.23
N GLU A 138 6.82 -12.23 20.74
CA GLU A 138 7.41 -13.52 21.07
C GLU A 138 7.86 -14.24 19.79
N LEU A 139 9.15 -14.12 19.45
CA LEU A 139 9.73 -14.66 18.20
C LEU A 139 10.07 -16.15 18.38
N ASN A 140 9.11 -17.01 18.12
CA ASN A 140 9.22 -18.47 18.23
C ASN A 140 9.12 -19.16 16.88
N SER A 141 9.78 -20.31 16.75
CA SER A 141 9.59 -21.22 15.60
C SER A 141 8.18 -21.80 15.60
N THR A 142 7.63 -22.07 14.41
CA THR A 142 6.33 -22.75 14.24
C THR A 142 6.31 -24.15 14.86
N ASP A 143 7.47 -24.79 15.07
CA ASP A 143 7.60 -26.08 15.75
C ASP A 143 7.21 -26.00 17.24
N ALA A 144 7.25 -24.81 17.82
CA ALA A 144 6.79 -24.56 19.17
C ALA A 144 5.26 -24.65 19.34
N ILE A 145 4.49 -24.68 18.24
CA ILE A 145 3.03 -24.83 18.28
C ILE A 145 2.69 -26.33 18.32
N PRO A 146 2.06 -26.82 19.40
CA PRO A 146 1.59 -28.20 19.46
C PRO A 146 0.64 -28.52 18.30
N PRO A 147 0.71 -29.71 17.69
CA PRO A 147 -0.16 -30.09 16.59
C PRO A 147 -1.66 -29.97 16.90
N GLU A 148 -2.04 -30.24 18.12
CA GLU A 148 -3.42 -30.14 18.62
C GLU A 148 -3.93 -28.68 18.78
N GLU A 149 -3.02 -27.71 18.79
CA GLU A 149 -3.37 -26.28 18.82
C GLU A 149 -3.39 -25.62 17.40
N ARG A 150 -3.31 -26.43 16.35
CA ARG A 150 -3.33 -25.95 14.96
C ARG A 150 -4.69 -26.16 14.32
N PRO A 151 -5.29 -25.16 13.68
CA PRO A 151 -4.82 -23.78 13.49
C PRO A 151 -5.01 -22.92 14.75
N ILE A 152 -4.04 -22.06 15.05
CA ILE A 152 -4.00 -21.32 16.31
C ILE A 152 -5.20 -20.39 16.54
N ASN A 153 -5.84 -19.88 15.49
CA ASN A 153 -7.03 -19.02 15.60
C ASN A 153 -8.27 -19.77 16.11
N GLN A 154 -8.25 -21.08 16.16
CA GLN A 154 -9.32 -21.89 16.74
C GLN A 154 -9.07 -22.30 18.20
N HIS A 155 -7.82 -22.14 18.65
CA HIS A 155 -7.37 -22.66 19.96
C HIS A 155 -6.85 -21.57 20.89
N TRP A 156 -6.31 -20.46 20.33
CA TRP A 156 -5.69 -19.40 21.11
C TRP A 156 -6.63 -18.19 21.26
N SER A 157 -6.47 -17.48 22.38
CA SER A 157 -7.08 -16.16 22.53
C SER A 157 -6.41 -15.15 21.58
N TRP A 158 -7.15 -14.10 21.22
CA TRP A 158 -6.60 -12.99 20.45
C TRP A 158 -5.38 -12.35 21.11
N ASP A 159 -5.42 -12.20 22.43
CA ASP A 159 -4.26 -11.68 23.18
C ASP A 159 -3.00 -12.52 22.95
N ARG A 160 -3.12 -13.87 23.01
CA ARG A 160 -1.99 -14.76 22.76
C ARG A 160 -1.51 -14.68 21.31
N ILE A 161 -2.42 -14.61 20.33
CA ILE A 161 -2.07 -14.46 18.92
C ILE A 161 -1.34 -13.14 18.68
N LEU A 162 -1.87 -12.02 19.18
CA LEU A 162 -1.28 -10.69 18.97
C LEU A 162 0.13 -10.53 19.58
N ARG A 163 0.45 -11.27 20.65
CA ARG A 163 1.80 -11.27 21.24
C ARG A 163 2.77 -12.21 20.52
N SER A 164 2.29 -13.13 19.70
CA SER A 164 3.10 -14.06 18.94
C SER A 164 3.54 -13.48 17.60
N CYS A 165 4.65 -14.00 17.06
CA CYS A 165 5.13 -13.65 15.72
C CYS A 165 4.46 -14.44 14.59
N TYR A 166 3.51 -15.31 14.93
CA TYR A 166 2.84 -16.13 13.92
C TYR A 166 1.90 -15.29 13.08
N ILE A 167 2.01 -15.46 11.77
CA ILE A 167 1.23 -14.74 10.77
C ILE A 167 0.39 -15.71 9.95
N LYS A 168 -0.77 -15.28 9.54
CA LYS A 168 -1.63 -16.02 8.60
C LYS A 168 -1.23 -15.69 7.15
N GLN A 169 -0.91 -14.44 6.87
CA GLN A 169 -0.41 -13.95 5.59
C GLN A 169 0.84 -13.10 5.82
N SER A 170 1.82 -13.23 4.92
CA SER A 170 3.02 -12.38 4.93
C SER A 170 2.74 -11.09 4.17
N ASP A 171 2.40 -10.03 4.87
CA ASP A 171 2.01 -8.75 4.30
C ASP A 171 3.09 -8.13 3.42
N VAL A 172 4.36 -8.20 3.85
CA VAL A 172 5.49 -7.69 3.06
C VAL A 172 5.58 -8.40 1.72
N LEU A 173 5.53 -9.75 1.71
CA LEU A 173 5.62 -10.52 0.46
C LEU A 173 4.42 -10.27 -0.45
N LEU A 174 3.21 -10.14 0.11
CA LEU A 174 2.01 -9.78 -0.64
C LEU A 174 2.10 -8.39 -1.25
N GLY A 175 2.74 -7.45 -0.55
CA GLY A 175 2.97 -6.10 -1.07
C GLY A 175 3.94 -6.06 -2.24
N LEU A 176 4.86 -7.01 -2.33
CA LEU A 176 5.80 -7.12 -3.45
C LEU A 176 5.16 -7.71 -4.72
N TYR A 177 4.06 -8.44 -4.59
CA TYR A 177 3.38 -9.08 -5.73
C TYR A 177 2.91 -8.09 -6.82
N PRO A 178 2.36 -6.90 -6.50
CA PRO A 178 1.93 -5.93 -7.51
C PRO A 178 3.08 -5.18 -8.19
N VAL A 179 4.32 -5.40 -7.78
CA VAL A 179 5.48 -4.63 -8.24
C VAL A 179 6.16 -5.35 -9.38
N SER A 180 6.30 -4.69 -10.53
CA SER A 180 7.28 -5.13 -11.51
C SER A 180 8.68 -4.96 -10.90
N TYR A 181 9.51 -5.99 -11.01
CA TYR A 181 10.88 -6.09 -10.47
C TYR A 181 11.79 -4.87 -10.79
N THR A 182 11.42 -4.07 -11.78
CA THR A 182 12.10 -2.85 -12.20
C THR A 182 11.99 -1.69 -11.21
N HIS A 183 10.98 -1.65 -10.36
CA HIS A 183 10.79 -0.53 -9.43
C HIS A 183 11.57 -0.71 -8.13
N LEU A 184 11.90 -1.93 -7.74
CA LEU A 184 12.70 -2.19 -6.52
C LEU A 184 14.16 -1.77 -6.68
N ARG A 185 14.72 -1.84 -7.90
CA ARG A 185 16.10 -1.42 -8.16
C ARG A 185 16.29 0.09 -8.32
N ALA A 186 15.23 0.86 -8.56
CA ALA A 186 15.33 2.31 -8.74
C ALA A 186 15.56 3.09 -7.42
N HIS A 187 15.49 2.43 -6.28
CA HIS A 187 15.73 3.01 -4.95
C HIS A 187 17.08 2.58 -4.34
N GLU A 188 17.85 1.76 -5.03
CA GLU A 188 19.18 1.27 -4.57
C GLU A 188 20.36 2.03 -5.17
N THR A 189 20.12 3.13 -5.94
CA THR A 189 21.19 3.98 -6.51
C THR A 189 21.13 5.40 -6.04
#